data_6d652d295d50b1e2206cc8393f2bc631
#
_entry.id   6d652d295d50b1e2206cc8393f2bc631
#
_cell.length_a   1.000
_cell.length_b   1.000
_cell.length_c   1.000
_cell.angle_alpha   90.00
_cell.angle_beta   90.00
_cell.angle_gamma   90.00
#
_symmetry.space_group_name_H-M   'P 1'
#
loop_
_entity.id
_entity.type
_entity.pdbx_description
1 polymer ?
#
loop_
_entity_poly.entity_id
_entity_poly.type
_entity_poly.pdbx_seq_one_letter_code
_entity_poly.pdbx_strand_id
1 'polypeptide(L)'
;MDTIRLTMAQALVRFLENQYIDVDGEVSRFVRGVFIIPGHGNVVGLGQALTQEAKNLEIYQGKNEQGMAQAAVAFAKQMKRKQIFAVTAAVGPGAANMVTACGTAPANPLPVLVLPGDVYACRQPDPV
;
A
#
# COMPACT_ATOMS: atom_id res chain seq x y z
N MET A 1 -8.23 -23.37 17.49
CA MET A 1 -7.76 -22.51 16.37
C MET A 1 -6.26 -22.36 16.54
N ASP A 2 -5.50 -22.74 15.52
CA ASP A 2 -4.07 -22.53 15.55
C ASP A 2 -3.77 -21.03 15.40
N THR A 3 -2.94 -20.52 16.28
CA THR A 3 -2.50 -19.13 16.27
C THR A 3 -1.09 -19.03 15.70
N ILE A 4 -0.83 -17.98 14.95
CA ILE A 4 0.49 -17.66 14.43
C ILE A 4 0.96 -16.33 14.97
N ARG A 5 2.22 -16.23 15.34
CA ARG A 5 2.83 -14.97 15.77
C ARG A 5 3.49 -14.28 14.58
N LEU A 6 3.07 -13.06 14.31
CA LEU A 6 3.56 -12.24 13.20
C LEU A 6 3.91 -10.83 13.69
N THR A 7 4.80 -10.16 12.99
CA THR A 7 4.91 -8.71 13.09
C THR A 7 3.69 -8.06 12.42
N MET A 8 3.39 -6.81 12.75
CA MET A 8 2.30 -6.07 12.11
C MET A 8 2.48 -6.01 10.59
N ALA A 9 3.70 -5.79 10.11
CA ALA A 9 3.99 -5.73 8.68
C ALA A 9 3.76 -7.09 7.99
N GLN A 10 4.16 -8.20 8.60
CA GLN A 10 3.88 -9.55 8.09
C GLN A 10 2.39 -9.84 8.04
N ALA A 11 1.66 -9.46 9.09
CA ALA A 11 0.21 -9.62 9.12
C ALA A 11 -0.47 -8.81 8.01
N LEU A 12 -0.03 -7.55 7.79
CA LEU A 12 -0.54 -6.70 6.73
C LEU A 12 -0.29 -7.31 5.34
N VAL A 13 0.92 -7.77 5.05
CA VAL A 13 1.22 -8.40 3.74
C VAL A 13 0.35 -9.62 3.50
N ARG A 14 0.21 -10.50 4.49
CA ARG A 14 -0.69 -11.67 4.39
C ARG A 14 -2.15 -11.28 4.23
N PHE A 15 -2.58 -10.22 4.90
CA PHE A 15 -3.93 -9.70 4.73
C PHE A 15 -4.16 -9.20 3.29
N LEU A 16 -3.24 -8.43 2.73
CA LEU A 16 -3.34 -7.91 1.36
C LEU A 16 -3.37 -9.04 0.32
N GLU A 17 -2.59 -10.10 0.53
CA GLU A 17 -2.57 -11.26 -0.36
C GLU A 17 -3.89 -12.03 -0.41
N ASN A 18 -4.65 -11.97 0.66
CA ASN A 18 -5.90 -12.71 0.83
C ASN A 18 -7.15 -11.87 0.60
N GLN A 19 -7.02 -10.70 -0.04
CA GLN A 19 -8.17 -9.90 -0.42
C GLN A 19 -8.69 -10.32 -1.79
N TYR A 20 -9.90 -10.83 -1.83
CA TYR A 20 -10.59 -11.26 -3.04
C TYR A 20 -11.90 -10.49 -3.19
N ILE A 21 -12.34 -10.34 -4.43
CA ILE A 21 -13.62 -9.74 -4.80
C ILE A 21 -14.34 -10.70 -5.73
N ASP A 22 -15.64 -10.80 -5.55
CA ASP A 22 -16.53 -11.50 -6.46
C ASP A 22 -17.34 -10.47 -7.24
N VAL A 23 -17.27 -10.55 -8.56
CA VAL A 23 -18.06 -9.71 -9.47
C VAL A 23 -18.74 -10.62 -10.48
N ASP A 24 -20.05 -10.72 -10.38
CA ASP A 24 -20.88 -11.55 -11.27
C ASP A 24 -20.46 -13.03 -11.28
N GLY A 25 -20.00 -13.56 -10.16
CA GLY A 25 -19.54 -14.95 -10.00
C GLY A 25 -18.08 -15.17 -10.43
N GLU A 26 -17.38 -14.14 -10.87
CA GLU A 26 -15.95 -14.18 -11.15
C GLU A 26 -15.16 -13.72 -9.93
N VAL A 27 -14.52 -14.66 -9.23
CA VAL A 27 -13.68 -14.37 -8.07
C VAL A 27 -12.26 -14.06 -8.51
N SER A 28 -11.77 -12.89 -8.15
CA SER A 28 -10.41 -12.45 -8.46
C SER A 28 -9.73 -11.79 -7.28
N ARG A 29 -8.40 -11.73 -7.31
CA ARG A 29 -7.63 -11.05 -6.28
C ARG A 29 -7.82 -9.54 -6.40
N PHE A 30 -8.19 -8.90 -5.27
CA PHE A 30 -8.45 -7.46 -5.26
C PHE A 30 -7.16 -6.64 -5.22
N VAL A 31 -6.18 -7.01 -4.38
CA VAL A 31 -4.89 -6.33 -4.33
C VAL A 31 -3.93 -7.02 -5.28
N ARG A 32 -3.59 -6.35 -6.38
CA ARG A 32 -2.66 -6.85 -7.40
C ARG A 32 -1.23 -6.83 -6.90
N GLY A 33 -0.84 -5.77 -6.22
CA GLY A 33 0.52 -5.59 -5.77
C GLY A 33 0.72 -4.30 -4.97
N VAL A 34 1.99 -3.96 -4.79
CA VAL A 34 2.41 -2.79 -4.00
C VAL A 34 3.44 -1.98 -4.78
N PHE A 35 3.19 -0.70 -4.94
CA PHE A 35 4.20 0.26 -5.31
C PHE A 35 5.00 0.66 -4.07
N ILE A 36 6.31 0.46 -4.12
CA ILE A 36 7.20 0.74 -2.98
C ILE A 36 8.21 1.84 -3.28
N ILE A 37 8.63 2.50 -2.22
CA ILE A 37 9.81 3.34 -2.22
C ILE A 37 10.66 2.97 -0.99
N PRO A 38 12.00 2.86 -1.12
CA PRO A 38 12.88 2.55 0.02
C PRO A 38 13.04 3.78 0.92
N GLY A 39 11.99 4.12 1.64
CA GLY A 39 11.90 5.30 2.49
C GLY A 39 11.90 4.97 3.98
N HIS A 40 12.30 5.93 4.81
CA HIS A 40 12.23 5.82 6.26
C HIS A 40 10.81 5.47 6.72
N GLY A 41 10.73 4.64 7.76
CA GLY A 41 9.48 4.15 8.33
C GLY A 41 8.98 2.84 7.72
N ASN A 42 9.27 2.56 6.46
CA ASN A 42 8.73 1.39 5.76
C ASN A 42 9.77 0.32 5.36
N VAL A 43 11.06 0.67 5.25
CA VAL A 43 12.09 -0.25 4.72
C VAL A 43 12.25 -1.49 5.58
N VAL A 44 12.53 -1.33 6.88
CA VAL A 44 12.83 -2.46 7.79
C VAL A 44 11.59 -3.15 8.33
N GLY A 45 10.42 -2.59 8.13
CA GLY A 45 9.14 -3.21 8.50
C GLY A 45 8.46 -3.81 7.29
N LEU A 46 7.75 -2.96 6.56
CA LEU A 46 6.93 -3.39 5.43
C LEU A 46 7.76 -3.91 4.26
N GLY A 47 8.89 -3.26 3.91
CA GLY A 47 9.77 -3.71 2.83
C GLY A 47 10.33 -5.11 3.10
N GLN A 48 10.78 -5.37 4.32
CA GLN A 48 11.25 -6.69 4.73
C GLN A 48 10.11 -7.72 4.69
N ALA A 49 8.94 -7.38 5.19
CA ALA A 49 7.78 -8.28 5.18
C ALA A 49 7.32 -8.61 3.75
N LEU A 50 7.33 -7.64 2.83
CA LEU A 50 7.04 -7.89 1.42
C LEU A 50 8.03 -8.89 0.81
N THR A 51 9.32 -8.77 1.12
CA THR A 51 10.34 -9.70 0.63
C THR A 51 10.16 -11.12 1.19
N GLN A 52 9.71 -11.24 2.44
CA GLN A 52 9.61 -12.53 3.13
C GLN A 52 8.26 -13.24 2.91
N GLU A 53 7.17 -12.48 2.85
CA GLU A 53 5.81 -13.02 2.92
C GLU A 53 5.05 -12.94 1.60
N ALA A 54 5.39 -11.97 0.72
CA ALA A 54 4.67 -11.81 -0.53
C ALA A 54 4.95 -12.97 -1.48
N LYS A 55 3.91 -13.69 -1.87
CA LYS A 55 3.98 -14.83 -2.80
C LYS A 55 3.41 -14.47 -4.17
N ASN A 56 2.37 -13.68 -4.16
CA ASN A 56 1.59 -13.38 -5.35
C ASN A 56 1.39 -11.86 -5.57
N LEU A 57 1.81 -11.02 -4.63
CA LEU A 57 1.78 -9.58 -4.83
C LEU A 57 2.92 -9.15 -5.77
N GLU A 58 2.58 -8.40 -6.78
CA GLU A 58 3.58 -7.74 -7.64
C GLU A 58 4.19 -6.57 -6.88
N ILE A 59 5.51 -6.45 -6.88
CA ILE A 59 6.22 -5.39 -6.16
C ILE A 59 6.96 -4.54 -7.18
N TYR A 60 6.61 -3.26 -7.25
CA TYR A 60 7.24 -2.30 -8.14
C TYR A 60 7.85 -1.14 -7.36
N GLN A 61 9.14 -0.94 -7.54
CA GLN A 61 9.83 0.22 -6.97
C GLN A 61 9.64 1.44 -7.87
N GLY A 62 9.05 2.49 -7.30
CA GLY A 62 8.87 3.77 -7.98
C GLY A 62 10.02 4.75 -7.74
N LYS A 63 9.93 5.91 -8.38
CA LYS A 63 10.90 7.00 -8.27
C LYS A 63 10.47 8.10 -7.31
N ASN A 64 9.17 8.28 -7.12
CA ASN A 64 8.57 9.18 -6.15
C ASN A 64 7.14 8.75 -5.81
N GLU A 65 6.67 9.19 -4.68
CA GLU A 65 5.38 8.77 -4.12
C GLU A 65 4.18 9.32 -4.90
N GLN A 66 4.27 10.55 -5.41
CA GLN A 66 3.19 11.15 -6.20
C GLN A 66 2.93 10.35 -7.48
N GLY A 67 4.00 10.01 -8.21
CA GLY A 67 3.90 9.22 -9.43
C GLY A 67 3.32 7.84 -9.18
N MET A 68 3.77 7.16 -8.12
CA MET A 68 3.23 5.85 -7.72
C MET A 68 1.76 5.93 -7.34
N ALA A 69 1.36 6.92 -6.54
CA ALA A 69 -0.03 7.08 -6.12
C ALA A 69 -0.95 7.39 -7.31
N GLN A 70 -0.53 8.26 -8.23
CA GLN A 70 -1.29 8.53 -9.46
C GLN A 70 -1.37 7.31 -10.38
N ALA A 71 -0.29 6.51 -10.46
CA ALA A 71 -0.31 5.26 -11.20
C ALA A 71 -1.30 4.25 -10.60
N ALA A 72 -1.37 4.15 -9.27
CA ALA A 72 -2.33 3.29 -8.58
C ALA A 72 -3.79 3.73 -8.84
N VAL A 73 -4.07 5.04 -8.82
CA VAL A 73 -5.38 5.59 -9.17
C VAL A 73 -5.74 5.28 -10.62
N ALA A 74 -4.80 5.47 -11.55
CA ALA A 74 -5.00 5.16 -12.97
C ALA A 74 -5.22 3.66 -13.19
N PHE A 75 -4.47 2.80 -12.50
CA PHE A 75 -4.65 1.35 -12.54
C PHE A 75 -6.05 0.93 -12.07
N ALA A 76 -6.49 1.44 -10.92
CA ALA A 76 -7.83 1.14 -10.40
C ALA A 76 -8.94 1.56 -11.38
N LYS A 77 -8.76 2.69 -12.08
CA LYS A 77 -9.65 3.13 -13.14
C LYS A 77 -9.65 2.17 -14.33
N GLN A 78 -8.47 1.79 -14.82
CA GLN A 78 -8.31 0.86 -15.94
C GLN A 78 -8.91 -0.51 -15.63
N MET A 79 -8.72 -0.99 -14.41
CA MET A 79 -9.29 -2.26 -13.93
C MET A 79 -10.77 -2.16 -13.54
N LYS A 80 -11.43 -1.04 -13.82
CA LYS A 80 -12.86 -0.82 -13.50
C LYS A 80 -13.16 -1.08 -12.01
N ARG A 81 -12.24 -0.73 -11.13
CA ARG A 81 -12.28 -0.93 -9.66
C ARG A 81 -12.21 -2.38 -9.19
N LYS A 82 -11.99 -3.34 -10.09
CA LYS A 82 -11.89 -4.77 -9.74
C LYS A 82 -10.53 -5.14 -9.13
N GLN A 83 -9.51 -4.32 -9.33
CA GLN A 83 -8.18 -4.50 -8.74
C GLN A 83 -7.54 -3.17 -8.37
N ILE A 84 -6.66 -3.21 -7.36
CA ILE A 84 -5.88 -2.05 -6.90
C ILE A 84 -4.41 -2.40 -6.72
N PHE A 85 -3.58 -1.37 -6.70
CA PHE A 85 -2.26 -1.38 -6.07
C PHE A 85 -2.30 -0.63 -4.74
N ALA A 86 -1.64 -1.18 -3.73
CA ALA A 86 -1.27 -0.40 -2.55
C ALA A 86 -0.03 0.46 -2.87
N VAL A 87 0.13 1.57 -2.15
CA VAL A 87 1.26 2.48 -2.35
C VAL A 87 1.90 2.81 -1.01
N THR A 88 3.20 2.61 -0.90
CA THR A 88 3.95 3.03 0.30
C THR A 88 4.59 4.39 0.11
N ALA A 89 4.94 5.05 1.19
CA ALA A 89 5.70 6.30 1.17
C ALA A 89 6.75 6.33 2.28
N ALA A 90 7.77 7.17 2.08
CA ALA A 90 8.61 7.61 3.18
C ALA A 90 7.82 8.52 4.13
N VAL A 91 8.35 8.74 5.33
CA VAL A 91 7.76 9.65 6.33
C VAL A 91 7.73 11.10 5.83
N GLY A 92 6.84 11.92 6.39
CA GLY A 92 6.81 13.37 6.18
C GLY A 92 6.58 13.76 4.72
N PRO A 93 7.55 14.39 4.04
CA PRO A 93 7.38 14.88 2.67
C PRO A 93 6.99 13.80 1.66
N GLY A 94 7.49 12.56 1.83
CA GLY A 94 7.11 11.44 0.98
C GLY A 94 5.62 11.11 1.11
N ALA A 95 5.11 11.03 2.33
CA ALA A 95 3.68 10.83 2.59
C ALA A 95 2.84 12.00 2.05
N ALA A 96 3.31 13.25 2.25
CA ALA A 96 2.64 14.44 1.74
C ALA A 96 2.52 14.45 0.20
N ASN A 97 3.49 13.88 -0.51
CA ASN A 97 3.45 13.77 -1.98
C ASN A 97 2.26 12.95 -2.51
N MET A 98 1.65 12.10 -1.70
CA MET A 98 0.49 11.32 -2.14
C MET A 98 -0.84 12.06 -2.03
N VAL A 99 -0.87 13.22 -1.35
CA VAL A 99 -2.12 13.96 -1.04
C VAL A 99 -2.92 14.29 -2.29
N THR A 100 -2.27 14.73 -3.37
CA THR A 100 -2.94 15.02 -4.64
C THR A 100 -3.68 13.80 -5.21
N ALA A 101 -3.05 12.64 -5.18
CA ALA A 101 -3.67 11.40 -5.62
C ALA A 101 -4.84 10.99 -4.70
N CYS A 102 -4.67 11.18 -3.38
CA CYS A 102 -5.75 10.95 -2.40
C CYS A 102 -6.94 11.88 -2.62
N GLY A 103 -6.74 13.09 -3.12
CA GLY A 103 -7.82 13.99 -3.52
C GLY A 103 -8.48 13.58 -4.84
N THR A 104 -7.69 13.08 -5.80
CA THR A 104 -8.19 12.65 -7.11
C THR A 104 -9.03 11.37 -7.04
N ALA A 105 -8.63 10.42 -6.21
CA ALA A 105 -9.29 9.12 -6.10
C ALA A 105 -10.76 9.22 -5.66
N PRO A 106 -11.13 9.94 -4.58
CA PRO A 106 -12.53 10.09 -4.16
C PRO A 106 -13.37 10.85 -5.16
N ALA A 107 -12.78 11.86 -5.83
CA ALA A 107 -13.50 12.64 -6.85
C ALA A 107 -13.96 11.77 -8.04
N ASN A 108 -13.31 10.62 -8.26
CA ASN A 108 -13.63 9.66 -9.32
C ASN A 108 -14.11 8.29 -8.80
N PRO A 109 -14.64 8.16 -7.60
CA PRO A 109 -14.83 6.98 -6.72
C PRO A 109 -13.89 5.81 -7.05
N LEU A 110 -12.57 6.04 -7.05
CA LEU A 110 -11.56 5.03 -7.35
C LEU A 110 -10.90 4.52 -6.05
N PRO A 111 -10.87 3.21 -5.83
CA PRO A 111 -10.22 2.65 -4.65
C PRO A 111 -8.69 2.74 -4.80
N VAL A 112 -8.04 3.22 -3.76
CA VAL A 112 -6.58 3.21 -3.61
C VAL A 112 -6.24 2.99 -2.15
N LEU A 113 -5.26 2.15 -1.87
CA LEU A 113 -4.74 1.94 -0.53
C LEU A 113 -3.38 2.61 -0.39
N VAL A 114 -3.30 3.62 0.48
CA VAL A 114 -2.05 4.29 0.77
C VAL A 114 -1.54 3.88 2.15
N LEU A 115 -0.26 3.57 2.22
CA LEU A 115 0.44 3.07 3.40
C LEU A 115 1.62 4.01 3.70
N PRO A 116 1.36 5.22 4.22
CA PRO A 116 2.41 6.17 4.54
C PRO A 116 3.30 5.62 5.66
N GLY A 117 4.60 5.86 5.54
CA GLY A 117 5.52 5.65 6.64
C GLY A 117 5.32 6.70 7.73
N ASP A 118 5.70 6.35 8.95
CA ASP A 118 5.71 7.26 10.09
C ASP A 118 7.03 7.14 10.85
N VAL A 119 7.30 8.07 11.72
CA VAL A 119 8.45 8.04 12.62
C VAL A 119 8.22 7.05 13.76
N TYR A 120 9.30 6.58 14.38
CA TYR A 120 9.17 5.80 15.59
C TYR A 120 8.49 6.61 16.69
N ALA A 121 7.69 5.95 17.52
CA ALA A 121 6.99 6.60 18.63
C ALA A 121 7.95 7.38 19.57
N CYS A 122 9.18 6.85 19.76
CA CYS A 122 10.22 7.51 20.55
C CYS A 122 10.87 8.72 19.84
N ARG A 123 10.53 9.00 18.60
CA ARG A 123 11.04 10.12 17.79
C ARG A 123 9.96 11.11 17.37
N GLN A 124 8.77 10.99 17.93
CA GLN A 124 7.75 12.01 17.70
C GLN A 124 8.22 13.32 18.31
N PRO A 125 8.09 14.45 17.58
CA PRO A 125 8.44 15.74 18.14
C PRO A 125 7.57 16.03 19.35
N ASP A 126 8.19 16.63 20.36
CA ASP A 126 7.44 17.13 21.51
C ASP A 126 6.43 18.17 21.03
N PRO A 127 5.22 18.21 21.61
CA PRO A 127 4.27 19.25 21.30
C PRO A 127 4.88 20.61 21.71
N VAL A 128 4.96 21.52 20.77
CA VAL A 128 5.46 22.88 20.99
C VAL A 128 4.31 23.76 21.43
#